data_c5ea16b8946141bf9bb6488bde96fa38
#
_entry.id   c5ea16b8946141bf9bb6488bde96fa38
#
_cell.length_a   1.000
_cell.length_b   1.000
_cell.length_c   1.000
_cell.angle_alpha   90.00
_cell.angle_beta   90.00
_cell.angle_gamma   90.00
#
_symmetry.space_group_name_H-M   'P 1'
#
loop_
_entity.id
_entity.type
_entity.pdbx_description
1 polymer ?
#
loop_
_entity_poly.entity_id
_entity_poly.type
_entity_poly.pdbx_seq_one_letter_code
_entity_poly.pdbx_strand_id
1 'polypeptide(L)' 'PATGSQVSMGAIRTAWAGTGYENGRLGYPTSREYPTGGGAVAQDYQRGRITWTPGRGASVS' A
#
# COMPACT_ATOMS: atom_id res chain seq x y z
N PRO A 1 12.58 12.70 -12.92
CA PRO A 1 12.97 12.13 -11.70
C PRO A 1 12.19 10.87 -11.43
N ALA A 2 12.87 9.93 -11.12
CA ALA A 2 12.42 8.59 -10.88
C ALA A 2 11.23 8.56 -9.95
N THR A 3 10.13 8.96 -10.45
CA THR A 3 8.96 9.14 -9.59
C THR A 3 8.12 7.88 -9.50
N GLY A 4 8.38 6.91 -10.38
CA GLY A 4 7.56 5.72 -10.40
C GLY A 4 7.51 4.99 -9.08
N SER A 5 8.65 4.70 -8.50
CA SER A 5 8.68 3.98 -7.23
C SER A 5 8.13 4.83 -6.09
N GLN A 6 8.37 6.12 -6.14
CA GLN A 6 7.86 7.02 -5.11
C GLN A 6 6.35 7.12 -5.18
N VAL A 7 5.80 7.04 -6.37
CA VAL A 7 4.35 7.08 -6.54
C VAL A 7 3.69 5.88 -5.89
N SER A 8 4.26 4.69 -6.07
CA SER A 8 3.67 3.50 -5.46
C SER A 8 3.72 3.57 -3.95
N MET A 9 4.82 4.04 -3.39
CA MET A 9 4.92 4.20 -1.94
C MET A 9 3.90 5.20 -1.43
N GLY A 10 3.75 6.32 -2.13
CA GLY A 10 2.78 7.32 -1.75
C GLY A 10 1.36 6.81 -1.83
N ALA A 11 1.06 6.01 -2.86
CA ALA A 11 -0.28 5.49 -3.04
C ALA A 11 -0.68 4.54 -1.91
N ILE A 12 0.22 3.65 -1.50
CA ILE A 12 -0.08 2.72 -0.41
C ILE A 12 -0.26 3.49 0.90
N ARG A 13 0.61 4.43 1.18
CA ARG A 13 0.51 5.23 2.39
C ARG A 13 -0.78 6.05 2.41
N THR A 14 -1.16 6.61 1.28
CA THR A 14 -2.38 7.37 1.17
C THR A 14 -3.60 6.48 1.41
N ALA A 15 -3.57 5.26 0.90
CA ALA A 15 -4.66 4.32 1.15
C ALA A 15 -4.76 3.97 2.63
N TRP A 16 -3.60 3.77 3.28
CA TRP A 16 -3.58 3.50 4.71
C TRP A 16 -4.15 4.67 5.51
N ALA A 17 -3.76 5.88 5.15
CA ALA A 17 -4.29 7.08 5.80
C ALA A 17 -5.80 7.16 5.64
N GLY A 18 -6.30 6.77 4.49
CA GLY A 18 -7.73 6.76 4.23
C GLY A 18 -8.50 5.79 5.09
N THR A 19 -7.84 4.77 5.65
CA THR A 19 -8.49 3.84 6.57
C THR A 19 -8.36 4.26 8.03
N GLY A 20 -7.66 5.37 8.31
CA GLY A 20 -7.54 5.87 9.68
C GLY A 20 -6.22 5.52 10.35
N TYR A 21 -5.19 5.22 9.58
CA TYR A 21 -3.88 4.84 10.10
C TYR A 21 -4.03 3.66 11.06
N GLU A 22 -3.31 3.68 12.17
CA GLU A 22 -3.35 2.58 13.14
C GLU A 22 -4.71 2.49 13.83
N ASN A 23 -5.49 3.55 13.80
CA ASN A 23 -6.83 3.54 14.41
C ASN A 23 -7.88 3.00 13.45
N GLY A 24 -7.50 2.71 12.21
CA GLY A 24 -8.42 2.21 11.22
C GLY A 24 -8.49 0.70 11.23
N ARG A 25 -9.19 0.17 10.23
CA ARG A 25 -9.43 -1.27 10.14
C ARG A 25 -8.17 -2.08 9.88
N LEU A 26 -7.12 -1.48 9.35
CA LEU A 26 -5.90 -2.20 9.02
C LEU A 26 -4.93 -2.30 10.19
N GLY A 27 -4.89 -1.30 11.03
CA GLY A 27 -3.92 -1.25 12.12
C GLY A 27 -2.54 -0.82 11.64
N TYR A 28 -1.51 -1.31 12.30
CA TYR A 28 -0.14 -0.98 11.96
C TYR A 28 0.38 -1.86 10.81
N PRO A 29 1.31 -1.34 10.01
CA PRO A 29 1.97 -2.20 9.02
C PRO A 29 2.81 -3.26 9.73
N THR A 30 2.73 -4.49 9.21
CA THR A 30 3.47 -5.62 9.78
C THR A 30 4.63 -6.04 8.90
N SER A 31 4.75 -5.47 7.70
CA SER A 31 5.83 -5.79 6.79
C SER A 31 6.19 -4.54 6.00
N ARG A 32 7.29 -4.64 5.27
CA ARG A 32 7.65 -3.63 4.30
C ARG A 32 6.85 -3.83 3.02
N GLU A 33 6.88 -2.84 2.15
CA GLU A 33 6.37 -3.03 0.81
C GLU A 33 7.20 -4.08 0.10
N TYR A 34 6.54 -4.95 -0.65
CA TYR A 34 7.22 -5.98 -1.41
C TYR A 34 6.57 -6.12 -2.79
N PRO A 35 7.35 -6.49 -3.81
CA PRO A 35 6.79 -6.65 -5.15
C PRO A 35 5.92 -7.90 -5.21
N THR A 36 4.82 -7.79 -5.94
CA THR A 36 3.91 -8.91 -6.13
C THR A 36 3.89 -9.39 -7.57
N GLY A 37 4.67 -8.74 -8.44
CA GLY A 37 4.74 -9.11 -9.85
C GLY A 37 4.04 -8.09 -10.72
N GLY A 38 4.45 -8.00 -11.98
CA GLY A 38 3.83 -7.09 -12.93
C GLY A 38 3.96 -5.62 -12.55
N GLY A 39 4.96 -5.26 -11.76
CA GLY A 39 5.14 -3.90 -11.30
C GLY A 39 4.28 -3.54 -10.10
N ALA A 40 3.49 -4.46 -9.60
CA ALA A 40 2.65 -4.22 -8.43
C ALA A 40 3.45 -4.36 -7.14
N VAL A 41 3.01 -3.68 -6.11
CA VAL A 41 3.65 -3.70 -4.79
C VAL A 41 2.56 -3.85 -3.74
N ALA A 42 2.89 -4.53 -2.65
CA ALA A 42 1.93 -4.70 -1.58
C ALA A 42 2.60 -4.48 -0.23
N GLN A 43 1.80 -4.21 0.76
CA GLN A 43 2.27 -4.09 2.13
C GLN A 43 1.21 -4.72 3.04
N ASP A 44 1.65 -5.59 3.95
CA ASP A 44 0.76 -6.25 4.89
C ASP A 44 0.57 -5.38 6.12
N TYR A 45 -0.63 -5.46 6.67
CA TYR A 45 -1.00 -4.78 7.90
C TYR A 45 -1.56 -5.80 8.88
N GLN A 46 -1.81 -5.37 10.10
CA GLN A 46 -2.28 -6.29 11.15
C GLN A 46 -3.57 -6.99 10.77
N ARG A 47 -4.44 -6.31 10.06
CA ARG A 47 -5.76 -6.84 9.74
C ARG A 47 -6.06 -6.84 8.26
N GLY A 48 -5.06 -6.67 7.41
CA GLY A 48 -5.32 -6.66 5.99
C GLY A 48 -4.08 -6.39 5.19
N ARG A 49 -4.29 -5.95 3.98
CA ARG A 49 -3.20 -5.71 3.03
C ARG A 49 -3.59 -4.59 2.10
N ILE A 50 -2.62 -3.79 1.71
CA ILE A 50 -2.81 -2.81 0.65
C ILE A 50 -1.93 -3.23 -0.52
N THR A 51 -2.52 -3.28 -1.71
CA THR A 51 -1.80 -3.60 -2.94
C THR A 51 -1.93 -2.43 -3.90
N TRP A 52 -0.80 -1.99 -4.41
CA TRP A 52 -0.78 -0.97 -5.46
C TRP A 52 -0.48 -1.65 -6.78
N THR A 53 -1.29 -1.38 -7.79
CA THR A 53 -1.13 -1.95 -9.12
C THR A 53 -1.00 -0.81 -10.13
N PRO A 54 0.02 -0.85 -11.02
CA PRO A 54 0.12 0.18 -12.05
C PRO A 54 -1.17 0.25 -12.87
N GLY A 55 -1.67 1.45 -13.06
CA GLY A 55 -2.88 1.67 -13.80
C GLY A 55 -4.17 1.51 -13.02
N ARG A 56 -4.11 0.86 -11.87
CA ARG A 56 -5.29 0.66 -11.02
C ARG A 56 -5.22 1.42 -9.71
N GLY A 57 -4.02 1.67 -9.23
CA GLY A 57 -3.83 2.36 -7.98
C GLY A 57 -3.86 1.41 -6.79
N ALA A 58 -4.09 1.95 -5.61
CA ALA A 58 -4.05 1.17 -4.37
C ALA A 58 -5.38 0.52 -4.08
N SER A 59 -5.32 -0.70 -3.60
CA SER A 59 -6.49 -1.50 -3.22
C SER A 59 -6.28 -1.99 -1.80
N VAL A 60 -7.33 -1.92 -0.99
CA VAL A 60 -7.29 -2.40 0.39
C VAL A 60 -8.08 -3.71 0.46
N SER A 61 -7.48 -4.71 1.10
CA SER A 61 -8.18 -6.00 1.23
C SER A 61 -7.98 -6.64 2.60
#